data_bd5a6f758ae8533838ec66b104eb2eb2
#
_entry.id   bd5a6f758ae8533838ec66b104eb2eb2
#
_cell.length_a   1.000
_cell.length_b   1.000
_cell.length_c   1.000
_cell.angle_alpha   90.00
_cell.angle_beta   90.00
_cell.angle_gamma   90.00
#
_symmetry.space_group_name_H-M   'P 1'
#
loop_
_entity.id
_entity.type
_entity.pdbx_description
1 polymer ?
#
loop_
_entity_poly.entity_id
_entity_poly.type
_entity_poly.pdbx_seq_one_letter_code
_entity_poly.pdbx_strand_id
1 'polypeptide(L)'
;VDIDTMLENIDGYVIDLDGTVYKGKQAIDGVMDSIAYVKSIGKRVVFLSNRGNISRKMCHDKLNGMGIDVQEEEILLTSTVTATYLRNHDEGCQVWVLGEQGLRDELVLAGLKLAEKPEEAEWLVITLHETLTYKELNEAFRAVRHGARMIATNADKTFPGDEGDSIDVAGMIGALESTTDQKVEVVIGKPSILMAEAALGVIGLPAE
;
A
#
# COMPACT_ATOMS: atom_id res chain seq x y z
N VAL A 1 -18.56 3.72 -30.05
CA VAL A 1 -18.85 2.57 -29.14
C VAL A 1 -19.72 3.13 -28.04
N ASP A 2 -20.90 2.54 -27.88
CA ASP A 2 -21.85 2.94 -26.83
C ASP A 2 -21.24 2.56 -25.46
N ILE A 3 -21.20 3.51 -24.53
CA ILE A 3 -20.65 3.30 -23.19
C ILE A 3 -21.38 2.17 -22.46
N ASP A 4 -22.71 2.10 -22.63
CA ASP A 4 -23.51 1.07 -21.98
C ASP A 4 -23.11 -0.34 -22.47
N THR A 5 -22.87 -0.52 -23.77
CA THR A 5 -22.37 -1.79 -24.32
C THR A 5 -20.98 -2.16 -23.82
N MET A 6 -20.09 -1.19 -23.57
CA MET A 6 -18.78 -1.46 -22.97
C MET A 6 -18.93 -1.90 -21.52
N LEU A 7 -19.79 -1.25 -20.75
CA LEU A 7 -20.01 -1.57 -19.33
C LEU A 7 -20.66 -2.94 -19.13
N GLU A 8 -21.49 -3.39 -20.05
CA GLU A 8 -22.15 -4.72 -19.99
C GLU A 8 -21.15 -5.88 -19.88
N ASN A 9 -19.99 -5.76 -20.58
CA ASN A 9 -18.97 -6.82 -20.64
C ASN A 9 -17.92 -6.74 -19.54
N ILE A 10 -18.01 -5.77 -18.62
CA ILE A 10 -17.07 -5.60 -17.50
C ILE A 10 -17.79 -6.01 -16.21
N ASP A 11 -17.27 -7.01 -15.50
CA ASP A 11 -17.85 -7.50 -14.25
C ASP A 11 -17.33 -6.79 -12.99
N GLY A 12 -16.16 -6.15 -13.09
CA GLY A 12 -15.59 -5.44 -11.97
C GLY A 12 -14.52 -4.41 -12.37
N TYR A 13 -14.27 -3.50 -11.46
CA TYR A 13 -13.36 -2.38 -11.64
C TYR A 13 -12.30 -2.36 -10.55
N VAL A 14 -11.06 -2.24 -10.95
CA VAL A 14 -9.94 -1.90 -10.06
C VAL A 14 -9.61 -0.44 -10.28
N ILE A 15 -9.84 0.40 -9.28
CA ILE A 15 -9.77 1.85 -9.36
C ILE A 15 -8.60 2.35 -8.53
N ASP A 16 -7.68 3.09 -9.14
CA ASP A 16 -6.63 3.79 -8.41
C ASP A 16 -7.21 4.94 -7.57
N LEU A 17 -6.56 5.27 -6.45
CA LEU A 17 -7.05 6.29 -5.53
C LEU A 17 -6.44 7.67 -5.79
N ASP A 18 -5.13 7.80 -5.64
CA ASP A 18 -4.44 9.09 -5.69
C ASP A 18 -4.38 9.64 -7.12
N GLY A 19 -5.02 10.78 -7.35
CA GLY A 19 -5.13 11.40 -8.69
C GLY A 19 -6.24 10.85 -9.58
N THR A 20 -6.96 9.80 -9.14
CA THR A 20 -8.10 9.20 -9.86
C THR A 20 -9.41 9.40 -9.09
N VAL A 21 -9.44 9.05 -7.83
CA VAL A 21 -10.63 9.21 -6.95
C VAL A 21 -10.58 10.56 -6.21
N TYR A 22 -9.42 10.94 -5.74
CA TYR A 22 -9.22 12.22 -5.04
C TYR A 22 -7.87 12.85 -5.37
N LYS A 23 -7.76 14.16 -5.11
CA LYS A 23 -6.51 14.92 -5.09
C LYS A 23 -6.36 15.63 -3.75
N GLY A 24 -5.33 15.26 -2.99
CA GLY A 24 -5.14 15.77 -1.63
C GLY A 24 -6.31 15.38 -0.70
N LYS A 25 -7.11 16.37 -0.30
CA LYS A 25 -8.27 16.21 0.60
C LYS A 25 -9.63 16.33 -0.11
N GLN A 26 -9.65 16.42 -1.43
CA GLN A 26 -10.87 16.63 -2.20
C GLN A 26 -11.11 15.51 -3.19
N ALA A 27 -12.34 15.00 -3.22
CA ALA A 27 -12.80 14.10 -4.26
C ALA A 27 -12.77 14.80 -5.62
N ILE A 28 -12.43 14.03 -6.67
CA ILE A 28 -12.48 14.54 -8.05
C ILE A 28 -13.94 14.66 -8.47
N ASP A 29 -14.26 15.73 -9.20
CA ASP A 29 -15.62 16.01 -9.66
C ASP A 29 -16.22 14.85 -10.44
N GLY A 30 -17.43 14.43 -10.07
CA GLY A 30 -18.17 13.34 -10.69
C GLY A 30 -17.74 11.92 -10.25
N VAL A 31 -16.68 11.78 -9.44
CA VAL A 31 -16.21 10.43 -9.01
C VAL A 31 -17.23 9.72 -8.12
N MET A 32 -17.90 10.44 -7.23
CA MET A 32 -18.91 9.86 -6.34
C MET A 32 -20.08 9.30 -7.14
N ASP A 33 -20.60 10.06 -8.10
CA ASP A 33 -21.70 9.64 -8.96
C ASP A 33 -21.30 8.44 -9.82
N SER A 34 -20.06 8.44 -10.35
CA SER A 34 -19.52 7.35 -11.17
C SER A 34 -19.39 6.06 -10.36
N ILE A 35 -18.85 6.11 -9.14
CA ILE A 35 -18.75 4.94 -8.25
C ILE A 35 -20.13 4.43 -7.87
N ALA A 36 -21.04 5.33 -7.48
CA ALA A 36 -22.42 4.97 -7.13
C ALA A 36 -23.14 4.31 -8.30
N TYR A 37 -22.98 4.85 -9.52
CA TYR A 37 -23.55 4.28 -10.74
C TYR A 37 -23.03 2.86 -11.00
N VAL A 38 -21.70 2.67 -11.00
CA VAL A 38 -21.07 1.36 -11.23
C VAL A 38 -21.54 0.32 -10.22
N LYS A 39 -21.63 0.67 -8.93
CA LYS A 39 -22.18 -0.19 -7.88
C LYS A 39 -23.68 -0.47 -8.08
N SER A 40 -24.47 0.53 -8.50
CA SER A 40 -25.91 0.39 -8.70
C SER A 40 -26.28 -0.60 -9.82
N ILE A 41 -25.43 -0.75 -10.83
CA ILE A 41 -25.59 -1.74 -11.90
C ILE A 41 -24.96 -3.11 -11.57
N GLY A 42 -24.62 -3.34 -10.29
CA GLY A 42 -24.16 -4.63 -9.77
C GLY A 42 -22.71 -4.98 -10.07
N LYS A 43 -21.89 -4.03 -10.52
CA LYS A 43 -20.47 -4.27 -10.79
C LYS A 43 -19.65 -4.23 -9.50
N ARG A 44 -18.64 -5.08 -9.40
CA ARG A 44 -17.73 -5.11 -8.25
C ARG A 44 -16.68 -4.00 -8.38
N VAL A 45 -16.30 -3.42 -7.26
CA VAL A 45 -15.29 -2.35 -7.22
C VAL A 45 -14.23 -2.68 -6.17
N VAL A 46 -12.97 -2.50 -6.53
CA VAL A 46 -11.83 -2.55 -5.62
C VAL A 46 -11.02 -1.28 -5.80
N PHE A 47 -10.75 -0.58 -4.71
CA PHE A 47 -9.90 0.61 -4.67
C PHE A 47 -8.48 0.20 -4.34
N LEU A 48 -7.54 0.52 -5.22
CA LEU A 48 -6.16 0.05 -5.13
C LEU A 48 -5.20 1.23 -5.06
N SER A 49 -4.28 1.23 -4.08
CA SER A 49 -3.28 2.29 -3.96
C SER A 49 -1.91 1.77 -3.54
N ASN A 50 -0.84 2.44 -4.02
CA ASN A 50 0.53 2.20 -3.57
C ASN A 50 0.82 2.79 -2.19
N ARG A 51 -0.15 3.39 -1.50
CA ARG A 51 0.05 3.91 -0.16
C ARG A 51 0.31 2.78 0.83
N GLY A 52 1.52 2.76 1.38
CA GLY A 52 1.96 1.78 2.35
C GLY A 52 2.06 2.33 3.79
N ASN A 53 1.99 3.64 3.96
CA ASN A 53 2.14 4.30 5.26
C ASN A 53 0.83 4.42 6.05
N ILE A 54 -0.32 4.17 5.43
CA ILE A 54 -1.64 4.22 6.07
C ILE A 54 -2.24 2.82 6.21
N SER A 55 -3.13 2.64 7.19
CA SER A 55 -3.92 1.43 7.32
C SER A 55 -5.18 1.48 6.44
N ARG A 56 -5.77 0.32 6.18
CA ARG A 56 -7.05 0.20 5.47
C ARG A 56 -8.13 1.04 6.13
N LYS A 57 -8.21 0.99 7.46
CA LYS A 57 -9.16 1.78 8.25
C LYS A 57 -8.95 3.29 8.04
N MET A 58 -7.71 3.77 8.08
CA MET A 58 -7.40 5.18 7.84
C MET A 58 -7.83 5.61 6.44
N CYS A 59 -7.62 4.76 5.44
CA CYS A 59 -8.05 5.02 4.07
C CYS A 59 -9.59 5.06 3.97
N HIS A 60 -10.28 4.10 4.57
CA HIS A 60 -11.74 4.04 4.65
C HIS A 60 -12.33 5.31 5.28
N ASP A 61 -11.80 5.71 6.45
CA ASP A 61 -12.27 6.92 7.14
C ASP A 61 -12.04 8.19 6.28
N LYS A 62 -10.92 8.24 5.55
CA LYS A 62 -10.63 9.34 4.62
C LYS A 62 -11.63 9.39 3.46
N LEU A 63 -11.93 8.27 2.82
CA LEU A 63 -12.85 8.20 1.68
C LEU A 63 -14.29 8.54 2.11
N ASN A 64 -14.75 7.99 3.22
CA ASN A 64 -16.08 8.32 3.79
C ASN A 64 -16.18 9.78 4.21
N GLY A 65 -15.10 10.35 4.76
CA GLY A 65 -15.03 11.79 5.08
C GLY A 65 -15.14 12.70 3.86
N MET A 66 -14.85 12.18 2.65
CA MET A 66 -15.06 12.86 1.38
C MET A 66 -16.45 12.58 0.77
N GLY A 67 -17.29 11.77 1.41
CA GLY A 67 -18.62 11.38 0.91
C GLY A 67 -18.61 10.20 -0.07
N ILE A 68 -17.49 9.47 -0.19
CA ILE A 68 -17.38 8.29 -1.05
C ILE A 68 -17.80 7.06 -0.25
N ASP A 69 -18.90 6.43 -0.66
CA ASP A 69 -19.39 5.19 -0.04
C ASP A 69 -18.51 4.00 -0.44
N VAL A 70 -17.72 3.52 0.51
CA VAL A 70 -16.77 2.42 0.34
C VAL A 70 -16.77 1.55 1.59
N GLN A 71 -16.62 0.24 1.41
CA GLN A 71 -16.42 -0.71 2.50
C GLN A 71 -14.91 -0.98 2.67
N GLU A 72 -14.49 -1.32 3.89
CA GLU A 72 -13.05 -1.62 4.14
C GLU A 72 -12.54 -2.77 3.26
N GLU A 73 -13.37 -3.76 2.96
CA GLU A 73 -13.06 -4.92 2.13
C GLU A 73 -12.81 -4.55 0.66
N GLU A 74 -13.34 -3.42 0.20
CA GLU A 74 -13.12 -2.90 -1.15
C GLU A 74 -11.79 -2.15 -1.28
N ILE A 75 -11.07 -1.90 -0.18
CA ILE A 75 -9.81 -1.13 -0.16
C ILE A 75 -8.62 -2.08 -0.12
N LEU A 76 -7.72 -1.92 -1.07
CA LEU A 76 -6.48 -2.66 -1.17
C LEU A 76 -5.28 -1.71 -1.20
N LEU A 77 -4.51 -1.70 -0.13
CA LEU A 77 -3.31 -0.88 0.03
C LEU A 77 -2.05 -1.76 0.00
N THR A 78 -0.92 -1.19 -0.38
CA THR A 78 0.36 -1.92 -0.29
C THR A 78 0.72 -2.30 1.14
N SER A 79 0.30 -1.55 2.16
CA SER A 79 0.42 -1.94 3.57
C SER A 79 -0.27 -3.27 3.87
N THR A 80 -1.52 -3.43 3.42
CA THR A 80 -2.32 -4.64 3.60
C THR A 80 -1.73 -5.84 2.86
N VAL A 81 -1.30 -5.63 1.60
CA VAL A 81 -0.71 -6.70 0.77
C VAL A 81 0.64 -7.11 1.32
N THR A 82 1.46 -6.17 1.82
CA THR A 82 2.74 -6.47 2.48
C THR A 82 2.53 -7.35 3.73
N ALA A 83 1.55 -7.00 4.56
CA ALA A 83 1.23 -7.78 5.76
C ALA A 83 0.78 -9.22 5.40
N THR A 84 -0.09 -9.34 4.40
CA THR A 84 -0.57 -10.64 3.90
C THR A 84 0.57 -11.46 3.28
N TYR A 85 1.45 -10.81 2.51
CA TYR A 85 2.61 -11.46 1.91
C TYR A 85 3.51 -12.07 2.99
N LEU A 86 3.91 -11.29 3.99
CA LEU A 86 4.80 -11.76 5.06
C LEU A 86 4.16 -12.89 5.87
N ARG A 87 2.89 -12.77 6.24
CA ARG A 87 2.16 -13.83 6.95
C ARG A 87 2.17 -15.15 6.20
N ASN A 88 2.04 -15.11 4.87
CA ASN A 88 1.92 -16.31 4.05
C ASN A 88 3.28 -16.92 3.67
N HIS A 89 4.35 -16.13 3.64
CA HIS A 89 5.67 -16.58 3.19
C HIS A 89 6.65 -16.82 4.33
N ASP A 90 6.42 -16.24 5.50
CA ASP A 90 7.32 -16.36 6.65
C ASP A 90 6.52 -16.24 7.96
N GLU A 91 5.71 -17.27 8.23
CA GLU A 91 4.79 -17.30 9.37
C GLU A 91 5.53 -17.15 10.70
N GLY A 92 5.14 -16.17 11.48
CA GLY A 92 5.71 -15.93 12.81
C GLY A 92 6.99 -15.11 12.81
N CYS A 93 7.46 -14.61 11.66
CA CYS A 93 8.63 -13.76 11.58
C CYS A 93 8.49 -12.47 12.41
N GLN A 94 9.62 -11.96 12.89
CA GLN A 94 9.71 -10.68 13.56
C GLN A 94 10.04 -9.57 12.56
N VAL A 95 9.28 -8.48 12.62
CA VAL A 95 9.34 -7.41 11.64
C VAL A 95 9.80 -6.10 12.29
N TRP A 96 10.81 -5.44 11.71
CA TRP A 96 11.12 -4.05 11.98
C TRP A 96 10.50 -3.17 10.90
N VAL A 97 9.98 -2.00 11.27
CA VAL A 97 9.29 -1.10 10.35
C VAL A 97 10.01 0.23 10.25
N LEU A 98 10.49 0.56 9.06
CA LEU A 98 10.85 1.91 8.66
C LEU A 98 9.63 2.54 7.98
N GLY A 99 8.79 3.21 8.77
CA GLY A 99 7.52 3.73 8.29
C GLY A 99 6.60 4.19 9.42
N GLU A 100 5.41 4.60 9.04
CA GLU A 100 4.41 5.20 9.92
C GLU A 100 3.48 4.16 10.57
N GLN A 101 2.61 4.65 11.46
CA GLN A 101 1.76 3.81 12.31
C GLN A 101 0.78 2.95 11.51
N GLY A 102 0.25 3.46 10.39
CA GLY A 102 -0.73 2.72 9.58
C GLY A 102 -0.21 1.38 9.05
N LEU A 103 1.08 1.29 8.67
CA LEU A 103 1.69 0.02 8.30
C LEU A 103 1.83 -0.91 9.51
N ARG A 104 2.24 -0.39 10.67
CA ARG A 104 2.36 -1.18 11.91
C ARG A 104 1.02 -1.80 12.30
N ASP A 105 -0.07 -1.04 12.17
CA ASP A 105 -1.43 -1.50 12.46
C ASP A 105 -1.82 -2.67 11.54
N GLU A 106 -1.53 -2.59 10.25
CA GLU A 106 -1.82 -3.66 9.29
C GLU A 106 -1.00 -4.94 9.57
N LEU A 107 0.29 -4.80 9.92
CA LEU A 107 1.14 -5.93 10.27
C LEU A 107 0.63 -6.65 11.52
N VAL A 108 0.30 -5.89 12.57
CA VAL A 108 -0.26 -6.44 13.82
C VAL A 108 -1.63 -7.08 13.57
N LEU A 109 -2.50 -6.44 12.78
CA LEU A 109 -3.82 -6.98 12.42
C LEU A 109 -3.70 -8.30 11.66
N ALA A 110 -2.67 -8.45 10.84
CA ALA A 110 -2.36 -9.69 10.13
C ALA A 110 -1.75 -10.80 11.03
N GLY A 111 -1.47 -10.50 12.31
CA GLY A 111 -0.91 -11.43 13.28
C GLY A 111 0.62 -11.49 13.29
N LEU A 112 1.31 -10.58 12.59
CA LEU A 112 2.77 -10.49 12.60
C LEU A 112 3.27 -9.83 13.89
N LYS A 113 4.48 -10.19 14.30
CA LYS A 113 5.13 -9.66 15.50
C LYS A 113 6.09 -8.54 15.12
N LEU A 114 5.92 -7.38 15.74
CA LEU A 114 6.92 -6.32 15.64
C LEU A 114 8.08 -6.65 16.58
N ALA A 115 9.31 -6.56 16.06
CA ALA A 115 10.52 -6.76 16.86
C ALA A 115 10.65 -5.64 17.91
N GLU A 116 11.11 -5.98 19.10
CA GLU A 116 11.36 -5.00 20.18
C GLU A 116 12.64 -4.20 19.90
N LYS A 117 13.59 -4.83 19.21
CA LYS A 117 14.87 -4.22 18.78
C LYS A 117 15.13 -4.51 17.32
N PRO A 118 15.79 -3.58 16.60
CA PRO A 118 16.10 -3.79 15.19
C PRO A 118 16.95 -5.06 14.94
N GLU A 119 17.81 -5.43 15.88
CA GLU A 119 18.70 -6.59 15.79
C GLU A 119 17.97 -7.95 15.87
N GLU A 120 16.72 -7.95 16.30
CA GLU A 120 15.88 -9.16 16.43
C GLU A 120 14.98 -9.38 15.20
N ALA A 121 14.99 -8.43 14.27
CA ALA A 121 14.13 -8.50 13.09
C ALA A 121 14.66 -9.49 12.05
N GLU A 122 13.75 -10.28 11.50
CA GLU A 122 14.00 -11.15 10.34
C GLU A 122 13.65 -10.41 9.03
N TRP A 123 12.73 -9.46 9.11
CA TRP A 123 12.35 -8.59 8.01
C TRP A 123 12.35 -7.12 8.41
N LEU A 124 12.89 -6.29 7.53
CA LEU A 124 12.71 -4.84 7.52
C LEU A 124 11.66 -4.49 6.47
N VAL A 125 10.54 -3.92 6.90
CA VAL A 125 9.52 -3.38 5.99
C VAL A 125 9.74 -1.88 5.82
N ILE A 126 9.86 -1.45 4.56
CA ILE A 126 10.15 -0.06 4.18
C ILE A 126 8.92 0.52 3.50
N THR A 127 8.44 1.66 4.01
CA THR A 127 7.35 2.44 3.39
C THR A 127 7.66 3.94 3.47
N LEU A 128 6.80 4.76 2.86
CA LEU A 128 6.90 6.22 3.00
C LEU A 128 6.87 6.61 4.49
N HIS A 129 7.79 7.50 4.86
CA HIS A 129 7.92 8.03 6.21
C HIS A 129 8.25 9.52 6.14
N GLU A 130 7.22 10.36 6.11
CA GLU A 130 7.36 11.81 5.89
C GLU A 130 8.08 12.53 7.04
N THR A 131 8.06 11.95 8.24
CA THR A 131 8.73 12.50 9.44
C THR A 131 9.98 11.72 9.83
N LEU A 132 10.59 10.99 8.88
CA LEU A 132 11.77 10.17 9.11
C LEU A 132 12.90 10.92 9.81
N THR A 133 13.38 10.33 10.90
CA THR A 133 14.55 10.83 11.64
C THR A 133 15.80 10.02 11.32
N TYR A 134 16.97 10.62 11.53
CA TYR A 134 18.24 9.90 11.44
C TYR A 134 18.28 8.67 12.36
N LYS A 135 17.68 8.76 13.55
CA LYS A 135 17.63 7.65 14.50
C LYS A 135 16.89 6.46 13.92
N GLU A 136 15.70 6.67 13.35
CA GLU A 136 14.89 5.59 12.75
C GLU A 136 15.58 4.97 11.54
N LEU A 137 16.19 5.79 10.67
CA LEU A 137 16.98 5.29 9.56
C LEU A 137 18.17 4.44 10.02
N ASN A 138 18.85 4.87 11.09
CA ASN A 138 19.97 4.14 11.67
C ASN A 138 19.52 2.82 12.36
N GLU A 139 18.33 2.79 12.94
CA GLU A 139 17.72 1.56 13.47
C GLU A 139 17.40 0.57 12.35
N ALA A 140 16.83 1.04 11.25
CA ALA A 140 16.60 0.22 10.06
C ALA A 140 17.92 -0.32 9.46
N PHE A 141 18.95 0.51 9.38
CA PHE A 141 20.29 0.08 8.98
C PHE A 141 20.83 -1.03 9.90
N ARG A 142 20.65 -0.93 11.22
CA ARG A 142 21.09 -1.97 12.16
C ARG A 142 20.32 -3.26 11.97
N ALA A 143 19.01 -3.23 11.70
CA ALA A 143 18.23 -4.42 11.39
C ALA A 143 18.84 -5.19 10.20
N VAL A 144 19.13 -4.49 9.09
CA VAL A 144 19.73 -5.11 7.91
C VAL A 144 21.14 -5.64 8.21
N ARG A 145 21.96 -4.89 8.97
CA ARG A 145 23.30 -5.32 9.36
C ARG A 145 23.31 -6.57 10.25
N HIS A 146 22.22 -6.86 10.93
CA HIS A 146 22.04 -8.08 11.74
C HIS A 146 21.30 -9.20 11.00
N GLY A 147 21.03 -9.01 9.71
CA GLY A 147 20.54 -10.09 8.84
C GLY A 147 19.07 -9.96 8.43
N ALA A 148 18.38 -8.88 8.80
CA ALA A 148 17.02 -8.66 8.34
C ALA A 148 16.98 -8.52 6.81
N ARG A 149 16.07 -9.25 6.17
CA ARG A 149 15.75 -9.13 4.74
C ARG A 149 14.92 -7.88 4.52
N MET A 150 14.98 -7.29 3.33
CA MET A 150 14.25 -6.06 3.04
C MET A 150 13.07 -6.30 2.11
N ILE A 151 11.90 -5.79 2.48
CA ILE A 151 10.70 -5.70 1.67
C ILE A 151 10.20 -4.26 1.66
N ALA A 152 9.79 -3.75 0.49
CA ALA A 152 9.27 -2.40 0.34
C ALA A 152 7.81 -2.42 -0.12
N THR A 153 7.02 -1.51 0.43
CA THR A 153 5.61 -1.36 0.05
C THR A 153 5.46 -0.88 -1.39
N ASN A 154 6.38 -0.03 -1.88
CA ASN A 154 6.52 0.37 -3.27
C ASN A 154 7.98 0.83 -3.53
N ALA A 155 8.29 1.24 -4.76
CA ALA A 155 9.59 1.80 -5.13
C ALA A 155 9.43 3.11 -5.91
N ASP A 156 8.37 3.85 -5.65
CA ASP A 156 8.11 5.13 -6.29
C ASP A 156 9.19 6.14 -5.87
N LYS A 157 9.64 6.94 -6.83
CA LYS A 157 10.76 7.88 -6.62
C LYS A 157 10.30 9.14 -5.92
N THR A 158 9.15 9.64 -6.34
CA THR A 158 8.55 10.87 -5.85
C THR A 158 7.03 10.75 -5.83
N PHE A 159 6.41 11.59 -5.00
CA PHE A 159 4.98 11.84 -5.03
C PHE A 159 4.71 13.35 -5.07
N PRO A 160 3.59 13.81 -5.64
CA PRO A 160 3.23 15.22 -5.68
C PRO A 160 2.88 15.72 -4.27
N GLY A 161 3.69 16.63 -3.75
CA GLY A 161 3.47 17.34 -2.50
C GLY A 161 2.93 18.77 -2.73
N ASP A 162 2.62 19.47 -1.65
CA ASP A 162 2.06 20.84 -1.70
C ASP A 162 3.09 21.87 -2.24
N GLU A 163 4.39 21.64 -2.01
CA GLU A 163 5.49 22.52 -2.43
C GLU A 163 6.22 22.00 -3.68
N GLY A 164 5.69 20.96 -4.34
CA GLY A 164 6.31 20.27 -5.48
C GLY A 164 6.57 18.79 -5.17
N ASP A 165 7.34 18.12 -6.04
CA ASP A 165 7.63 16.70 -5.86
C ASP A 165 8.41 16.44 -4.57
N SER A 166 7.92 15.51 -3.77
CA SER A 166 8.55 15.03 -2.55
C SER A 166 9.15 13.63 -2.76
N ILE A 167 10.21 13.32 -2.00
CA ILE A 167 10.85 11.99 -2.05
C ILE A 167 9.88 10.93 -1.54
N ASP A 168 9.76 9.83 -2.29
CA ASP A 168 9.00 8.65 -1.90
C ASP A 168 9.92 7.50 -1.44
N VAL A 169 9.39 6.30 -1.31
CA VAL A 169 10.02 5.10 -0.72
C VAL A 169 11.38 4.77 -1.34
N ALA A 170 11.59 5.06 -2.64
CA ALA A 170 12.87 4.87 -3.30
C ALA A 170 14.04 5.60 -2.61
N GLY A 171 13.78 6.74 -1.97
CA GLY A 171 14.80 7.47 -1.19
C GLY A 171 15.26 6.69 0.03
N MET A 172 14.34 6.07 0.77
CA MET A 172 14.63 5.22 1.93
C MET A 172 15.32 3.92 1.52
N ILE A 173 14.85 3.28 0.44
CA ILE A 173 15.50 2.11 -0.17
C ILE A 173 16.95 2.46 -0.53
N GLY A 174 17.16 3.54 -1.28
CA GLY A 174 18.49 3.96 -1.72
C GLY A 174 19.45 4.22 -0.57
N ALA A 175 18.99 4.84 0.52
CA ALA A 175 19.80 5.07 1.72
C ALA A 175 20.27 3.74 2.34
N LEU A 176 19.40 2.74 2.46
CA LEU A 176 19.71 1.45 3.04
C LEU A 176 20.57 0.60 2.11
N GLU A 177 20.19 0.48 0.84
CA GLU A 177 20.94 -0.32 -0.14
C GLU A 177 22.37 0.18 -0.31
N SER A 178 22.59 1.51 -0.37
CA SER A 178 23.92 2.09 -0.53
C SER A 178 24.81 1.97 0.70
N THR A 179 24.22 1.75 1.88
CA THR A 179 24.98 1.68 3.15
C THR A 179 25.16 0.25 3.66
N THR A 180 24.36 -0.70 3.19
CA THR A 180 24.41 -2.09 3.65
C THR A 180 24.92 -3.07 2.61
N ASP A 181 25.04 -2.65 1.35
CA ASP A 181 25.31 -3.51 0.17
C ASP A 181 24.28 -4.63 -0.03
N GLN A 182 23.13 -4.54 0.66
CA GLN A 182 22.00 -5.44 0.50
C GLN A 182 20.96 -4.82 -0.43
N LYS A 183 20.13 -5.66 -1.05
CA LYS A 183 19.05 -5.22 -1.94
C LYS A 183 17.70 -5.53 -1.34
N VAL A 184 16.70 -4.69 -1.66
CA VAL A 184 15.30 -5.02 -1.41
C VAL A 184 14.95 -6.28 -2.20
N GLU A 185 14.48 -7.31 -1.50
CA GLU A 185 14.16 -8.61 -2.11
C GLU A 185 12.79 -8.59 -2.78
N VAL A 186 11.83 -7.88 -2.18
CA VAL A 186 10.45 -7.84 -2.64
C VAL A 186 9.94 -6.40 -2.65
N VAL A 187 9.32 -6.00 -3.75
CA VAL A 187 8.55 -4.76 -3.89
C VAL A 187 7.10 -5.14 -4.16
N ILE A 188 6.21 -4.72 -3.29
CA ILE A 188 4.79 -5.09 -3.33
C ILE A 188 4.01 -4.24 -4.34
N GLY A 189 4.24 -2.94 -4.34
CA GLY A 189 3.43 -1.95 -5.06
C GLY A 189 3.42 -2.11 -6.59
N LYS A 190 2.42 -1.50 -7.22
CA LYS A 190 2.31 -1.42 -8.68
C LYS A 190 3.65 -0.99 -9.30
N PRO A 191 4.08 -1.60 -10.42
CA PRO A 191 3.38 -2.55 -11.28
C PRO A 191 3.58 -4.05 -10.92
N SER A 192 3.82 -4.38 -9.64
CA SER A 192 4.03 -5.76 -9.20
C SER A 192 2.80 -6.64 -9.44
N ILE A 193 3.05 -7.90 -9.84
CA ILE A 193 2.01 -8.92 -9.99
C ILE A 193 1.28 -9.19 -8.65
N LEU A 194 1.97 -9.00 -7.51
CA LEU A 194 1.40 -9.22 -6.18
C LEU A 194 0.18 -8.32 -5.91
N MET A 195 0.21 -7.06 -6.38
CA MET A 195 -0.94 -6.17 -6.27
C MET A 195 -2.09 -6.59 -7.20
N ALA A 196 -1.77 -7.07 -8.39
CA ALA A 196 -2.79 -7.54 -9.34
C ALA A 196 -3.48 -8.81 -8.81
N GLU A 197 -2.72 -9.78 -8.33
CA GLU A 197 -3.24 -11.02 -7.73
C GLU A 197 -4.10 -10.74 -6.49
N ALA A 198 -3.64 -9.82 -5.63
CA ALA A 198 -4.41 -9.40 -4.47
C ALA A 198 -5.73 -8.72 -4.87
N ALA A 199 -5.72 -7.86 -5.91
CA ALA A 199 -6.93 -7.22 -6.42
C ALA A 199 -7.92 -8.23 -6.99
N LEU A 200 -7.45 -9.21 -7.77
CA LEU A 200 -8.28 -10.31 -8.29
C LEU A 200 -8.87 -11.15 -7.16
N GLY A 201 -8.09 -11.42 -6.12
CA GLY A 201 -8.57 -12.12 -4.92
C GLY A 201 -9.68 -11.38 -4.19
N VAL A 202 -9.56 -10.06 -4.05
CA VAL A 202 -10.60 -9.22 -3.41
C VAL A 202 -11.83 -9.10 -4.29
N ILE A 203 -11.66 -8.84 -5.59
CA ILE A 203 -12.78 -8.67 -6.51
C ILE A 203 -13.50 -10.01 -6.78
N GLY A 204 -12.80 -11.14 -6.60
CA GLY A 204 -13.36 -12.47 -6.77
C GLY A 204 -13.77 -12.79 -8.22
N LEU A 205 -13.03 -12.24 -9.18
CA LEU A 205 -13.20 -12.47 -10.62
C LEU A 205 -11.91 -13.05 -11.21
N PRO A 206 -12.01 -13.90 -12.25
CA PRO A 206 -10.83 -14.36 -12.98
C PRO A 206 -10.15 -13.20 -13.73
N ALA A 207 -8.86 -13.33 -13.99
CA ALA A 207 -8.16 -12.49 -14.96
C ALA A 207 -8.49 -13.00 -16.37
N GLU A 208 -9.13 -12.16 -17.18
CA GLU A 208 -9.40 -12.41 -18.60
C GLU A 208 -8.64 -11.41 -19.46
#